data_08e93dfd1e12bea111ec355d62b1721c
#
_entry.id   08e93dfd1e12bea111ec355d62b1721c
#
_cell.length_a   1.000
_cell.length_b   1.000
_cell.length_c   1.000
_cell.angle_alpha   90.00
_cell.angle_beta   90.00
_cell.angle_gamma   90.00
#
_symmetry.space_group_name_H-M   'P 1'
#
loop_
_entity.id
_entity.type
_entity.pdbx_description
1 polymer ?
#
loop_
_entity_poly.entity_id
_entity_poly.type
_entity_poly.pdbx_seq_one_letter_code
_entity_poly.pdbx_strand_id
1 'polypeptide(L)'
;MAAKGYEDAIISEHAASQMARRGISVALLKGVLRKPEQVMEVRPGRIILQSRARIGTHNQLVRVFVDVDVSPAQVVTVYRTSKIDKYWSEQ
;
A
#
# COMPACT_ATOMS: atom_id res chain seq x y z
N MET A 1 -1.42 -0.84 22.09
CA MET A 1 -2.27 -1.68 21.26
C MET A 1 -1.86 -1.55 19.79
N ALA A 2 -1.71 -2.65 19.11
CA ALA A 2 -1.32 -2.61 17.71
C ALA A 2 -2.43 -1.99 16.87
N ALA A 3 -2.05 -1.22 15.85
CA ALA A 3 -3.02 -0.68 14.92
C ALA A 3 -3.69 -1.83 14.15
N LYS A 4 -4.96 -1.66 13.85
CA LYS A 4 -5.69 -2.64 13.07
C LYS A 4 -5.15 -2.65 11.65
N GLY A 5 -4.86 -3.83 11.11
CA GLY A 5 -4.42 -3.96 9.74
C GLY A 5 -5.58 -3.90 8.76
N TYR A 6 -5.25 -3.82 7.49
CA TYR A 6 -6.23 -3.76 6.39
C TYR A 6 -6.12 -4.98 5.48
N GLU A 7 -5.63 -6.11 6.01
CA GLU A 7 -5.42 -7.31 5.21
C GLU A 7 -6.71 -7.90 4.63
N ASP A 8 -7.86 -7.52 5.19
CA ASP A 8 -9.16 -7.95 4.68
C ASP A 8 -9.70 -7.04 3.56
N ALA A 9 -8.94 -6.01 3.19
CA ALA A 9 -9.37 -5.11 2.12
C ALA A 9 -9.51 -5.87 0.80
N ILE A 10 -10.53 -5.52 0.04
CA ILE A 10 -10.77 -6.10 -1.28
C ILE A 10 -9.84 -5.41 -2.28
N ILE A 11 -9.16 -6.20 -3.11
CA ILE A 11 -8.29 -5.67 -4.15
C ILE A 11 -9.13 -5.41 -5.39
N SER A 12 -9.23 -4.15 -5.83
CA SER A 12 -9.98 -3.81 -7.04
C SER A 12 -9.31 -4.42 -8.28
N GLU A 13 -10.07 -4.56 -9.35
CA GLU A 13 -9.53 -5.06 -10.61
C GLU A 13 -8.41 -4.15 -11.12
N HIS A 14 -8.59 -2.84 -10.99
CA HIS A 14 -7.58 -1.87 -11.39
C HIS A 14 -6.28 -2.07 -10.61
N ALA A 15 -6.38 -2.22 -9.27
CA ALA A 15 -5.22 -2.44 -8.44
C ALA A 15 -4.54 -3.78 -8.77
N ALA A 16 -5.32 -4.84 -8.99
CA ALA A 16 -4.77 -6.14 -9.37
C ALA A 16 -4.00 -6.05 -10.68
N SER A 17 -4.55 -5.33 -11.66
CA SER A 17 -3.89 -5.11 -12.94
C SER A 17 -2.58 -4.34 -12.78
N GLN A 18 -2.58 -3.30 -11.93
CA GLN A 18 -1.35 -2.55 -11.65
C GLN A 18 -0.29 -3.42 -10.99
N MET A 19 -0.69 -4.27 -10.05
CA MET A 19 0.25 -5.18 -9.38
C MET A 19 0.91 -6.12 -10.38
N ALA A 20 0.13 -6.69 -11.29
CA ALA A 20 0.66 -7.60 -12.28
C ALA A 20 1.68 -6.91 -13.19
N ARG A 21 1.37 -5.68 -13.64
CA ARG A 21 2.26 -4.94 -14.52
C ARG A 21 3.53 -4.46 -13.81
N ARG A 22 3.44 -4.20 -12.51
CA ARG A 22 4.53 -3.60 -11.74
C ARG A 22 5.32 -4.60 -10.91
N GLY A 23 5.00 -5.88 -11.04
CA GLY A 23 5.72 -6.92 -10.33
C GLY A 23 5.54 -6.86 -8.82
N ILE A 24 4.34 -6.54 -8.35
CA ILE A 24 4.01 -6.51 -6.93
C ILE A 24 3.20 -7.75 -6.61
N SER A 25 3.75 -8.64 -5.78
CA SER A 25 3.06 -9.89 -5.42
C SER A 25 1.93 -9.63 -4.43
N VAL A 26 0.98 -10.54 -4.38
CA VAL A 26 -0.09 -10.49 -3.39
C VAL A 26 0.49 -10.58 -1.98
N ALA A 27 1.50 -11.41 -1.78
CA ALA A 27 2.14 -11.55 -0.47
C ALA A 27 2.74 -10.22 -0.01
N LEU A 28 3.41 -9.49 -0.91
CA LEU A 28 3.98 -8.19 -0.59
C LEU A 28 2.88 -7.19 -0.24
N LEU A 29 1.82 -7.14 -1.05
CA LEU A 29 0.69 -6.27 -0.79
C LEU A 29 0.07 -6.57 0.58
N LYS A 30 -0.18 -7.84 0.87
CA LYS A 30 -0.77 -8.24 2.16
C LYS A 30 0.10 -7.81 3.33
N GLY A 31 1.42 -7.90 3.17
CA GLY A 31 2.34 -7.43 4.21
C GLY A 31 2.19 -5.95 4.49
N VAL A 32 2.08 -5.12 3.45
CA VAL A 32 1.88 -3.68 3.60
C VAL A 32 0.52 -3.40 4.25
N LEU A 33 -0.52 -4.11 3.83
CA LEU A 33 -1.87 -3.94 4.38
C LEU A 33 -1.92 -4.30 5.86
N ARG A 34 -1.21 -5.37 6.24
CA ARG A 34 -1.24 -5.86 7.62
C ARG A 34 -0.48 -4.94 8.56
N LYS A 35 0.69 -4.49 8.14
CA LYS A 35 1.59 -3.74 9.03
C LYS A 35 2.38 -2.70 8.25
N PRO A 36 1.72 -1.63 7.81
CA PRO A 36 2.43 -0.58 7.06
C PRO A 36 3.42 0.16 7.96
N GLU A 37 4.53 0.59 7.38
CA GLU A 37 5.48 1.41 8.10
C GLU A 37 4.97 2.83 8.30
N GLN A 38 4.22 3.35 7.34
CA GLN A 38 3.63 4.68 7.44
C GLN A 38 2.21 4.68 6.89
N VAL A 39 1.37 5.51 7.51
CA VAL A 39 -0.03 5.69 7.10
C VAL A 39 -0.25 7.20 6.94
N MET A 40 -0.83 7.60 5.82
CA MET A 40 -1.14 9.00 5.55
C MET A 40 -2.56 9.14 5.06
N GLU A 41 -3.25 10.19 5.48
CA GLU A 41 -4.56 10.50 4.93
C GLU A 41 -4.39 11.35 3.68
N VAL A 42 -5.01 10.93 2.57
CA VAL A 42 -5.03 11.70 1.33
C VAL A 42 -6.18 12.69 1.36
N ARG A 43 -7.33 12.19 1.78
CA ARG A 43 -8.55 12.95 1.97
C ARG A 43 -9.44 12.12 2.90
N PRO A 44 -10.51 12.68 3.44
CA PRO A 44 -11.43 11.87 4.26
C PRO A 44 -11.87 10.63 3.47
N GLY A 45 -11.70 9.46 4.06
CA GLY A 45 -12.10 8.18 3.46
C GLY A 45 -11.04 7.51 2.61
N ARG A 46 -9.89 8.16 2.34
CA ARG A 46 -8.82 7.53 1.58
C ARG A 46 -7.47 7.73 2.24
N ILE A 47 -6.77 6.63 2.45
CA ILE A 47 -5.45 6.65 3.07
C ILE A 47 -4.42 5.99 2.15
N ILE A 48 -3.15 6.30 2.39
CA ILE A 48 -2.03 5.60 1.77
C ILE A 48 -1.34 4.79 2.87
N LEU A 49 -1.13 3.52 2.61
CA LEU A 49 -0.29 2.66 3.43
C LEU A 49 1.00 2.45 2.65
N GLN A 50 2.13 2.68 3.29
CA GLN A 50 3.40 2.51 2.58
C GLN A 50 4.44 1.83 3.44
N SER A 51 5.27 1.03 2.78
CA SER A 51 6.37 0.31 3.41
C SER A 51 7.52 0.20 2.43
N ARG A 52 8.72 0.26 2.97
CA ARG A 52 9.92 -0.02 2.20
C ARG A 52 10.03 -1.52 2.01
N ALA A 53 10.45 -1.94 0.84
CA ALA A 53 10.63 -3.34 0.51
C ALA A 53 11.80 -3.50 -0.43
N ARG A 54 12.47 -4.65 -0.33
CA ARG A 54 13.51 -5.00 -1.30
C ARG A 54 12.89 -5.87 -2.37
N ILE A 55 12.90 -5.38 -3.59
CA ILE A 55 12.34 -6.10 -4.73
C ILE A 55 13.50 -6.36 -5.69
N GLY A 56 13.86 -7.64 -5.87
CA GLY A 56 15.08 -7.98 -6.58
C GLY A 56 16.28 -7.41 -5.84
N THR A 57 17.08 -6.58 -6.49
CA THR A 57 18.28 -5.98 -5.91
C THR A 57 18.06 -4.52 -5.50
N HIS A 58 16.82 -4.01 -5.61
CA HIS A 58 16.54 -2.61 -5.37
C HIS A 58 15.67 -2.40 -4.14
N ASN A 59 15.99 -1.35 -3.39
CA ASN A 59 15.11 -0.89 -2.32
C ASN A 59 14.01 -0.04 -2.94
N GLN A 60 12.77 -0.37 -2.64
CA GLN A 60 11.60 0.28 -3.21
C GLN A 60 10.66 0.70 -2.09
N LEU A 61 9.84 1.68 -2.38
CA LEU A 61 8.71 2.03 -1.52
C LEU A 61 7.45 1.53 -2.21
N VAL A 62 6.68 0.71 -1.50
CA VAL A 62 5.40 0.23 -2.01
C VAL A 62 4.32 1.10 -1.38
N ARG A 63 3.51 1.72 -2.23
CA ARG A 63 2.43 2.62 -1.80
C ARG A 63 1.09 2.04 -2.21
N VAL A 64 0.20 1.92 -1.23
CA VAL A 64 -1.10 1.30 -1.41
C VAL A 64 -2.18 2.30 -1.02
N PHE A 65 -3.03 2.66 -1.96
CA PHE A 65 -4.15 3.58 -1.71
C PHE A 65 -5.37 2.76 -1.36
N VAL A 66 -5.96 3.05 -0.20
CA VAL A 66 -7.08 2.27 0.33
C VAL A 66 -8.23 3.21 0.66
N ASP A 67 -9.40 2.87 0.14
CA ASP A 67 -10.65 3.54 0.55
C ASP A 67 -11.15 2.85 1.80
N VAL A 68 -11.29 3.62 2.87
CA VAL A 68 -11.67 3.11 4.19
C VAL A 68 -13.05 3.57 4.63
N ASP A 69 -13.72 4.36 3.81
CA ASP A 69 -15.10 4.80 4.06
C ASP A 69 -16.14 3.80 3.53
N VAL A 70 -15.67 2.66 3.05
CA VAL A 70 -16.51 1.54 2.63
C VAL A 70 -16.13 0.31 3.43
N SER A 71 -17.05 -0.63 3.59
CA SER A 71 -16.81 -1.84 4.36
C SER A 71 -17.20 -3.06 3.52
N PRO A 72 -16.25 -3.95 3.25
CA PRO A 72 -14.84 -3.90 3.62
C PRO A 72 -14.08 -2.80 2.87
N ALA A 73 -12.93 -2.39 3.41
CA ALA A 73 -12.06 -1.42 2.75
C ALA A 73 -11.61 -1.94 1.38
N GLN A 74 -11.27 -1.03 0.48
CA GLN A 74 -10.87 -1.41 -0.87
C GLN A 74 -9.52 -0.84 -1.25
N VAL A 75 -8.65 -1.70 -1.77
CA VAL A 75 -7.39 -1.28 -2.37
C VAL A 75 -7.70 -0.77 -3.78
N VAL A 76 -7.46 0.50 -4.02
CA VAL A 76 -7.82 1.14 -5.29
C VAL A 76 -6.64 1.41 -6.21
N THR A 77 -5.44 1.57 -5.64
CA THR A 77 -4.23 1.84 -6.43
C THR A 77 -3.03 1.28 -5.70
N VAL A 78 -2.12 0.66 -6.44
CA VAL A 78 -0.86 0.12 -5.88
C VAL A 78 0.26 0.46 -6.84
N TYR A 79 1.36 1.01 -6.32
CA TYR A 79 2.56 1.18 -7.12
C TYR A 79 3.81 1.10 -6.25
N ARG A 80 4.96 0.99 -6.90
CA ARG A 80 6.25 1.00 -6.22
C ARG A 80 7.16 2.01 -6.90
N THR A 81 8.07 2.56 -6.11
CA THR A 81 9.01 3.57 -6.61
C THR A 81 10.34 3.44 -5.90
N SER A 82 11.42 3.73 -6.63
CA SER A 82 12.75 3.81 -6.03
C SER A 82 12.99 5.16 -5.36
N LYS A 83 12.11 6.13 -5.57
CA LYS A 83 12.23 7.49 -5.01
C LYS A 83 11.66 7.54 -3.61
N ILE A 84 12.25 6.77 -2.71
CA ILE A 84 11.75 6.64 -1.34
C ILE A 84 11.72 7.99 -0.64
N ASP A 85 12.80 8.75 -0.71
CA ASP A 85 12.92 10.03 0.00
C ASP A 85 11.87 11.05 -0.43
N LYS A 86 11.40 10.94 -1.67
CA LYS A 86 10.38 11.85 -2.18
C LYS A 86 9.05 11.68 -1.46
N TYR A 87 8.73 10.44 -1.07
CA TYR A 87 7.42 10.10 -0.53
C TYR A 87 7.44 9.69 0.94
N TRP A 88 8.64 9.50 1.49
CA TRP A 88 8.75 9.11 2.89
C TRP A 88 8.43 10.30 3.77
N SER A 89 7.51 10.12 4.71
CA SER A 89 7.11 11.20 5.60
C SER A 89 8.10 11.32 6.75
N GLU A 90 8.69 12.49 6.90
CA GLU A 90 9.54 12.78 8.06
C GLU A 90 8.65 13.03 9.26
N GLN A 91 8.94 12.36 10.36
CA GLN A 91 8.16 12.49 11.58
C GLN A 91 9.00 13.18 12.63
#